data_ca776ab80195078a237b0b48b540ecaa
#
_entry.id   ca776ab80195078a237b0b48b540ecaa
#
_cell.length_a   1.000
_cell.length_b   1.000
_cell.length_c   1.000
_cell.angle_alpha   90.00
_cell.angle_beta   90.00
_cell.angle_gamma   90.00
#
_symmetry.space_group_name_H-M   'P 1'
#
loop_
_entity.id
_entity.type
_entity.pdbx_description
1 polymer ?
#
loop_
_entity_poly.entity_id
_entity_poly.type
_entity_poly.pdbx_seq_one_letter_code
_entity_poly.pdbx_strand_id
1 'polypeptide(L)'
;ADFEIISMVIDCMKNAGLTEFQVEIGNVSYFKGLLDEAGISGDDEENLVSLIQEKNFLGVEELLKSLNIDKHIADVLLALPQLFGSVEVLEKAKALTDNKECLAAIDRLYALYNLCRITGADKYVSFDLGELSNHAYYTGIVFHAYTFGTGEPVIGGGRYDKLVGQFGREKAAIGFSITLDSLMAAITRQNIDKSPT
;
A
#
# COMPACT_ATOMS: atom_id res chain seq x y z
N ALA A 1 -9.78 7.17 11.73
CA ALA A 1 -8.40 7.64 11.45
C ALA A 1 -7.95 7.30 10.02
N ASP A 2 -7.96 6.00 9.56
CA ASP A 2 -7.46 5.66 8.21
C ASP A 2 -8.20 6.43 7.11
N PHE A 3 -9.53 6.38 7.13
CA PHE A 3 -10.36 7.10 6.18
C PHE A 3 -10.15 8.64 6.23
N GLU A 4 -9.98 9.22 7.42
CA GLU A 4 -9.73 10.66 7.56
C GLU A 4 -8.42 11.05 6.87
N ILE A 5 -7.36 10.25 7.06
CA ILE A 5 -6.06 10.51 6.41
C ILE A 5 -6.17 10.34 4.89
N ILE A 6 -6.83 9.30 4.39
CA ILE A 6 -7.03 9.13 2.94
C ILE A 6 -7.87 10.27 2.36
N SER A 7 -8.89 10.73 3.07
CA SER A 7 -9.66 11.91 2.66
C SER A 7 -8.81 13.17 2.59
N MET A 8 -7.94 13.40 3.59
CA MET A 8 -6.98 14.52 3.57
C MET A 8 -6.03 14.44 2.39
N VAL A 9 -5.51 13.25 2.06
CA VAL A 9 -4.65 13.04 0.87
C VAL A 9 -5.39 13.42 -0.40
N ILE A 10 -6.63 12.94 -0.59
CA ILE A 10 -7.47 13.25 -1.73
C ILE A 10 -7.74 14.77 -1.81
N ASP A 11 -8.04 15.40 -0.67
CA ASP A 11 -8.27 16.84 -0.61
C ASP A 11 -7.00 17.65 -0.91
N CYS A 12 -5.84 17.21 -0.44
CA CYS A 12 -4.55 17.83 -0.80
C CYS A 12 -4.31 17.80 -2.31
N MET A 13 -4.54 16.66 -2.97
CA MET A 13 -4.39 16.53 -4.42
C MET A 13 -5.35 17.44 -5.18
N LYS A 14 -6.63 17.46 -4.78
CA LYS A 14 -7.66 18.34 -5.38
C LYS A 14 -7.34 19.82 -5.19
N ASN A 15 -6.96 20.22 -3.98
CA ASN A 15 -6.65 21.61 -3.66
C ASN A 15 -5.38 22.09 -4.37
N ALA A 16 -4.47 21.20 -4.75
CA ALA A 16 -3.35 21.48 -5.62
C ALA A 16 -3.76 21.64 -7.10
N GLY A 17 -5.06 21.47 -7.42
CA GLY A 17 -5.60 21.57 -8.77
C GLY A 17 -5.48 20.29 -9.61
N LEU A 18 -4.99 19.20 -9.02
CA LEU A 18 -4.86 17.91 -9.71
C LEU A 18 -6.23 17.25 -9.85
N THR A 19 -6.62 16.88 -11.05
CA THR A 19 -7.92 16.26 -11.35
C THR A 19 -7.80 14.77 -11.67
N GLU A 20 -6.65 14.37 -12.22
CA GLU A 20 -6.36 12.99 -12.59
C GLU A 20 -5.28 12.44 -11.66
N PHE A 21 -5.70 11.75 -10.62
CA PHE A 21 -4.80 11.09 -9.68
C PHE A 21 -5.45 9.84 -9.10
N GLN A 22 -4.61 8.97 -8.55
CA GLN A 22 -5.03 7.74 -7.89
C GLN A 22 -4.29 7.61 -6.56
N VAL A 23 -5.03 7.20 -5.53
CA VAL A 23 -4.46 6.81 -4.24
C VAL A 23 -4.46 5.29 -4.18
N GLU A 24 -3.29 4.70 -4.31
CA GLU A 24 -3.09 3.26 -4.16
C GLU A 24 -2.92 2.93 -2.69
N ILE A 25 -3.65 1.92 -2.22
CA ILE A 25 -3.70 1.55 -0.80
C ILE A 25 -3.40 0.07 -0.66
N GLY A 26 -2.36 -0.26 0.10
CA GLY A 26 -2.02 -1.59 0.55
C GLY A 26 -2.24 -1.79 2.03
N ASN A 27 -1.92 -3.00 2.51
CA ASN A 27 -1.88 -3.28 3.94
C ASN A 27 -0.75 -4.27 4.24
N VAL A 28 0.25 -3.81 4.98
CA VAL A 28 1.45 -4.62 5.29
C VAL A 28 1.14 -5.88 6.09
N SER A 29 0.02 -5.91 6.83
CA SER A 29 -0.38 -7.12 7.58
C SER A 29 -0.77 -8.28 6.66
N TYR A 30 -1.19 -8.01 5.42
CA TYR A 30 -1.47 -9.09 4.46
C TYR A 30 -0.18 -9.86 4.12
N PHE A 31 0.88 -9.14 3.78
CA PHE A 31 2.17 -9.75 3.49
C PHE A 31 2.79 -10.41 4.72
N LYS A 32 2.77 -9.72 5.89
CA LYS A 32 3.31 -10.26 7.14
C LYS A 32 2.61 -11.56 7.54
N GLY A 33 1.29 -11.63 7.41
CA GLY A 33 0.55 -12.87 7.69
C GLY A 33 0.99 -14.03 6.81
N LEU A 34 1.31 -13.78 5.53
CA LEU A 34 1.86 -14.81 4.64
C LEU A 34 3.28 -15.22 5.02
N LEU A 35 4.14 -14.26 5.41
CA LEU A 35 5.50 -14.55 5.87
C LEU A 35 5.50 -15.40 7.15
N ASP A 36 4.66 -15.03 8.11
CA ASP A 36 4.54 -15.76 9.38
C ASP A 36 4.04 -17.21 9.15
N GLU A 37 3.09 -17.39 8.24
CA GLU A 37 2.58 -18.71 7.86
C GLU A 37 3.65 -19.53 7.11
N ALA A 38 4.45 -18.90 6.27
CA ALA A 38 5.57 -19.51 5.55
C ALA A 38 6.78 -19.78 6.45
N GLY A 39 6.87 -19.15 7.63
CA GLY A 39 8.05 -19.19 8.48
C GLY A 39 9.26 -18.44 7.90
N ILE A 40 9.03 -17.46 7.02
CA ILE A 40 10.08 -16.63 6.40
C ILE A 40 10.36 -15.43 7.29
N SER A 41 11.63 -15.17 7.59
CA SER A 41 12.05 -14.04 8.43
C SER A 41 13.52 -13.67 8.19
N GLY A 42 13.95 -12.50 8.67
CA GLY A 42 15.35 -12.06 8.58
C GLY A 42 15.80 -11.82 7.15
N ASP A 43 17.00 -12.33 6.80
CA ASP A 43 17.61 -12.10 5.48
C ASP A 43 16.76 -12.62 4.32
N ASP A 44 16.03 -13.73 4.53
CA ASP A 44 15.14 -14.31 3.52
C ASP A 44 13.92 -13.43 3.27
N GLU A 45 13.37 -12.78 4.31
CA GLU A 45 12.31 -11.78 4.20
C GLU A 45 12.78 -10.57 3.41
N GLU A 46 13.95 -10.01 3.75
CA GLU A 46 14.53 -8.86 3.06
C GLU A 46 14.78 -9.15 1.57
N ASN A 47 15.31 -10.34 1.28
CA ASN A 47 15.54 -10.79 -0.09
C ASN A 47 14.23 -10.95 -0.86
N LEU A 48 13.22 -11.58 -0.24
CA LEU A 48 11.89 -11.74 -0.85
C LEU A 48 11.24 -10.39 -1.16
N VAL A 49 11.28 -9.44 -0.22
CA VAL A 49 10.77 -8.08 -0.41
C VAL A 49 11.45 -7.40 -1.60
N SER A 50 12.79 -7.45 -1.68
CA SER A 50 13.55 -6.87 -2.80
C SER A 50 13.13 -7.48 -4.14
N LEU A 51 13.04 -8.80 -4.23
CA LEU A 51 12.64 -9.51 -5.45
C LEU A 51 11.22 -9.15 -5.89
N ILE A 52 10.27 -9.00 -4.96
CA ILE A 52 8.89 -8.62 -5.25
C ILE A 52 8.84 -7.16 -5.77
N GLN A 53 9.55 -6.23 -5.12
CA GLN A 53 9.62 -4.83 -5.53
C GLN A 53 10.26 -4.64 -6.90
N GLU A 54 11.30 -5.42 -7.20
CA GLU A 54 11.95 -5.46 -8.51
C GLU A 54 11.12 -6.17 -9.59
N LYS A 55 9.97 -6.75 -9.22
CA LYS A 55 9.11 -7.58 -10.08
C LYS A 55 9.87 -8.76 -10.69
N ASN A 56 10.85 -9.29 -9.97
CA ASN A 56 11.66 -10.42 -10.36
C ASN A 56 10.97 -11.74 -9.99
N PHE A 57 9.93 -12.12 -10.75
CA PHE A 57 9.13 -13.31 -10.49
C PHE A 57 9.93 -14.61 -10.46
N LEU A 58 10.96 -14.72 -11.33
CA LEU A 58 11.81 -15.91 -11.37
C LEU A 58 12.61 -16.03 -10.08
N GLY A 59 13.21 -14.92 -9.62
CA GLY A 59 13.95 -14.88 -8.36
C GLY A 59 13.06 -15.24 -7.16
N VAL A 60 11.82 -14.73 -7.12
CA VAL A 60 10.84 -15.11 -6.06
C VAL A 60 10.59 -16.62 -6.11
N GLU A 61 10.31 -17.20 -7.28
CA GLU A 61 10.05 -18.63 -7.43
C GLU A 61 11.24 -19.49 -6.98
N GLU A 62 12.46 -19.11 -7.36
CA GLU A 62 13.70 -19.81 -6.98
C GLU A 62 13.94 -19.73 -5.46
N LEU A 63 13.74 -18.57 -4.85
CA LEU A 63 13.87 -18.38 -3.41
C LEU A 63 12.86 -19.26 -2.65
N LEU A 64 11.58 -19.21 -2.99
CA LEU A 64 10.54 -19.99 -2.34
C LEU A 64 10.77 -21.51 -2.47
N LYS A 65 11.28 -21.98 -3.61
CA LYS A 65 11.69 -23.37 -3.81
C LYS A 65 12.87 -23.75 -2.92
N SER A 66 13.87 -22.88 -2.79
CA SER A 66 15.05 -23.14 -1.96
C SER A 66 14.70 -23.25 -0.48
N LEU A 67 13.71 -22.53 -0.03
CA LEU A 67 13.20 -22.53 1.34
C LEU A 67 12.20 -23.67 1.62
N ASN A 68 11.85 -24.48 0.60
CA ASN A 68 10.84 -25.56 0.71
C ASN A 68 9.49 -25.09 1.26
N ILE A 69 9.04 -23.91 0.86
CA ILE A 69 7.77 -23.33 1.29
C ILE A 69 6.60 -24.18 0.77
N ASP A 70 5.55 -24.29 1.57
CA ASP A 70 4.32 -24.94 1.13
C ASP A 70 3.83 -24.35 -0.18
N LYS A 71 3.41 -25.23 -1.09
CA LYS A 71 3.05 -24.83 -2.46
C LYS A 71 1.93 -23.79 -2.49
N HIS A 72 0.93 -23.94 -1.62
CA HIS A 72 -0.20 -23.02 -1.59
C HIS A 72 0.26 -21.61 -1.19
N ILE A 73 1.08 -21.48 -0.15
CA ILE A 73 1.61 -20.20 0.32
C ILE A 73 2.55 -19.61 -0.73
N ALA A 74 3.40 -20.44 -1.36
CA ALA A 74 4.27 -20.00 -2.46
C ALA A 74 3.48 -19.42 -3.63
N ASP A 75 2.38 -20.08 -4.04
CA ASP A 75 1.51 -19.61 -5.11
C ASP A 75 0.86 -18.24 -4.76
N VAL A 76 0.48 -18.02 -3.50
CA VAL A 76 -0.07 -16.75 -3.01
C VAL A 76 1.00 -15.65 -3.04
N LEU A 77 2.21 -15.93 -2.54
CA LEU A 77 3.32 -14.98 -2.56
C LEU A 77 3.72 -14.58 -3.99
N LEU A 78 3.70 -15.53 -4.93
CA LEU A 78 3.93 -15.27 -6.37
C LEU A 78 2.81 -14.44 -7.01
N ALA A 79 1.59 -14.53 -6.49
CA ALA A 79 0.46 -13.74 -7.00
C ALA A 79 0.44 -12.29 -6.52
N LEU A 80 1.14 -11.96 -5.41
CA LEU A 80 1.11 -10.63 -4.79
C LEU A 80 1.32 -9.47 -5.76
N PRO A 81 2.35 -9.48 -6.65
CA PRO A 81 2.57 -8.38 -7.57
C PRO A 81 1.47 -8.20 -8.63
N GLN A 82 0.52 -9.13 -8.71
CA GLN A 82 -0.63 -9.08 -9.60
C GLN A 82 -1.92 -8.69 -8.87
N LEU A 83 -1.87 -8.59 -7.54
CA LEU A 83 -3.01 -8.21 -6.69
C LEU A 83 -3.12 -6.69 -6.58
N PHE A 84 -3.30 -6.03 -7.71
CA PHE A 84 -3.52 -4.59 -7.79
C PHE A 84 -4.75 -4.25 -8.66
N GLY A 85 -5.38 -3.11 -8.39
CA GLY A 85 -6.53 -2.62 -9.16
C GLY A 85 -7.66 -2.09 -8.29
N SER A 86 -8.88 -2.19 -8.80
CA SER A 86 -10.11 -1.77 -8.12
C SER A 86 -10.48 -2.75 -6.98
N VAL A 87 -11.60 -2.48 -6.31
CA VAL A 87 -12.02 -3.24 -5.11
C VAL A 87 -12.14 -4.75 -5.33
N GLU A 88 -12.36 -5.19 -6.56
CA GLU A 88 -12.45 -6.62 -6.93
C GLU A 88 -11.17 -7.40 -6.65
N VAL A 89 -10.03 -6.71 -6.54
CA VAL A 89 -8.76 -7.37 -6.17
C VAL A 89 -8.80 -7.89 -4.73
N LEU A 90 -9.55 -7.25 -3.86
CA LEU A 90 -9.71 -7.68 -2.46
C LEU A 90 -10.44 -9.03 -2.37
N GLU A 91 -11.46 -9.26 -3.23
CA GLU A 91 -12.13 -10.57 -3.31
C GLU A 91 -11.17 -11.66 -3.79
N LYS A 92 -10.36 -11.35 -4.81
CA LYS A 92 -9.34 -12.29 -5.30
C LYS A 92 -8.34 -12.64 -4.21
N ALA A 93 -7.83 -11.63 -3.50
CA ALA A 93 -6.88 -11.83 -2.40
C ALA A 93 -7.49 -12.64 -1.24
N LYS A 94 -8.77 -12.39 -0.93
CA LYS A 94 -9.50 -13.14 0.11
C LYS A 94 -9.66 -14.62 -0.24
N ALA A 95 -9.83 -14.94 -1.51
CA ALA A 95 -9.97 -16.31 -2.00
C ALA A 95 -8.66 -17.11 -2.01
N LEU A 96 -7.51 -16.43 -1.88
CA LEU A 96 -6.19 -17.06 -1.94
C LEU A 96 -5.66 -17.52 -0.58
N THR A 97 -6.30 -17.18 0.54
CA THR A 97 -5.78 -17.49 1.87
C THR A 97 -6.87 -17.66 2.91
N ASP A 98 -6.64 -18.58 3.86
CA ASP A 98 -7.44 -18.74 5.07
C ASP A 98 -6.75 -18.11 6.30
N ASN A 99 -5.61 -17.45 6.12
CA ASN A 99 -4.86 -16.81 7.18
C ASN A 99 -5.66 -15.68 7.81
N LYS A 100 -5.84 -15.73 9.13
CA LYS A 100 -6.71 -14.78 9.85
C LYS A 100 -6.18 -13.35 9.82
N GLU A 101 -4.86 -13.15 9.83
CA GLU A 101 -4.25 -11.82 9.76
C GLU A 101 -4.43 -11.22 8.37
N CYS A 102 -4.21 -12.02 7.33
CA CYS A 102 -4.48 -11.62 5.94
C CYS A 102 -5.95 -11.25 5.74
N LEU A 103 -6.88 -12.08 6.23
CA LEU A 103 -8.31 -11.80 6.13
C LEU A 103 -8.71 -10.52 6.88
N ALA A 104 -8.15 -10.30 8.08
CA ALA A 104 -8.40 -9.07 8.85
C ALA A 104 -7.85 -7.82 8.12
N ALA A 105 -6.69 -7.93 7.46
CA ALA A 105 -6.12 -6.87 6.64
C ALA A 105 -7.05 -6.52 5.47
N ILE A 106 -7.59 -7.51 4.77
CA ILE A 106 -8.55 -7.32 3.67
C ILE A 106 -9.86 -6.71 4.18
N ASP A 107 -10.42 -7.22 5.28
CA ASP A 107 -11.66 -6.67 5.85
C ASP A 107 -11.49 -5.19 6.24
N ARG A 108 -10.31 -4.80 6.70
CA ARG A 108 -9.98 -3.39 6.98
C ARG A 108 -9.96 -2.53 5.71
N LEU A 109 -9.40 -3.04 4.60
CA LEU A 109 -9.42 -2.35 3.30
C LEU A 109 -10.85 -2.20 2.76
N TYR A 110 -11.70 -3.23 2.92
CA TYR A 110 -13.13 -3.13 2.58
C TYR A 110 -13.87 -2.08 3.42
N ALA A 111 -13.61 -2.04 4.72
CA ALA A 111 -14.21 -1.03 5.60
C ALA A 111 -13.82 0.39 5.15
N LEU A 112 -12.55 0.59 4.80
CA LEU A 112 -12.04 1.85 4.25
C LEU A 112 -12.73 2.20 2.93
N TYR A 113 -12.78 1.25 1.98
CA TYR A 113 -13.44 1.43 0.68
C TYR A 113 -14.91 1.83 0.83
N ASN A 114 -15.65 1.18 1.75
CA ASN A 114 -17.05 1.50 1.98
C ASN A 114 -17.25 2.94 2.46
N LEU A 115 -16.33 3.46 3.29
CA LEU A 115 -16.35 4.87 3.70
C LEU A 115 -16.06 5.80 2.52
N CYS A 116 -15.07 5.46 1.69
CA CYS A 116 -14.78 6.21 0.45
C CYS A 116 -16.00 6.24 -0.49
N ARG A 117 -16.71 5.11 -0.63
CA ARG A 117 -17.90 5.02 -1.47
C ARG A 117 -19.04 5.91 -0.96
N ILE A 118 -19.27 5.95 0.35
CA ILE A 118 -20.30 6.82 0.96
C ILE A 118 -20.04 8.30 0.67
N THR A 119 -18.76 8.69 0.61
CA THR A 119 -18.37 10.08 0.36
C THR A 119 -18.10 10.41 -1.11
N GLY A 120 -18.22 9.42 -2.03
CA GLY A 120 -17.90 9.59 -3.44
C GLY A 120 -16.39 9.73 -3.73
N ALA A 121 -15.54 9.30 -2.79
CA ALA A 121 -14.09 9.31 -2.91
C ALA A 121 -13.52 8.02 -3.53
N ASP A 122 -14.34 6.99 -3.68
CA ASP A 122 -13.97 5.65 -4.20
C ASP A 122 -13.34 5.69 -5.59
N LYS A 123 -13.74 6.63 -6.45
CA LYS A 123 -13.15 6.82 -7.78
C LYS A 123 -11.66 7.23 -7.78
N TYR A 124 -11.15 7.71 -6.65
CA TYR A 124 -9.75 8.09 -6.46
C TYR A 124 -8.93 7.00 -5.79
N VAL A 125 -9.53 5.86 -5.43
CA VAL A 125 -8.89 4.81 -4.64
C VAL A 125 -8.73 3.54 -5.46
N SER A 126 -7.53 2.96 -5.41
CA SER A 126 -7.22 1.61 -5.86
C SER A 126 -6.48 0.85 -4.77
N PHE A 127 -6.30 -0.44 -4.97
CA PHE A 127 -5.62 -1.30 -4.01
C PHE A 127 -4.42 -1.97 -4.66
N ASP A 128 -3.33 -2.08 -3.89
CA ASP A 128 -2.16 -2.85 -4.25
C ASP A 128 -1.68 -3.63 -3.01
N LEU A 129 -1.85 -4.96 -3.02
CA LEU A 129 -1.42 -5.83 -1.94
C LEU A 129 0.05 -6.25 -2.08
N GLY A 130 0.66 -5.99 -3.24
CA GLY A 130 2.09 -6.10 -3.49
C GLY A 130 2.88 -4.85 -3.12
N GLU A 131 2.21 -3.79 -2.66
CA GLU A 131 2.87 -2.59 -2.14
C GLU A 131 3.53 -2.91 -0.79
N LEU A 132 4.80 -3.28 -0.88
CA LEU A 132 5.65 -3.57 0.26
C LEU A 132 6.47 -2.31 0.55
N SER A 133 6.06 -1.55 1.53
CA SER A 133 6.81 -0.37 1.93
C SER A 133 8.20 -0.74 2.45
N ASN A 134 9.22 -0.01 1.99
CA ASN A 134 10.60 -0.11 2.51
C ASN A 134 10.73 0.29 4.00
N HIS A 135 9.64 0.71 4.63
CA HIS A 135 9.63 1.14 6.01
C HIS A 135 9.08 0.03 6.93
N ALA A 136 9.97 -0.74 7.53
CA ALA A 136 9.65 -1.83 8.47
C ALA A 136 8.77 -1.39 9.67
N TYR A 137 8.62 -0.07 9.91
CA TYR A 137 7.81 0.45 11.00
C TYR A 137 6.30 0.49 10.71
N TYR A 138 5.84 0.31 9.47
CA TYR A 138 4.41 0.27 9.19
C TYR A 138 3.73 -0.97 9.78
N THR A 139 2.50 -0.77 10.27
CA THR A 139 1.74 -1.78 11.02
C THR A 139 0.32 -2.00 10.50
N GLY A 140 -0.05 -1.40 9.39
CA GLY A 140 -1.39 -1.47 8.84
C GLY A 140 -1.43 -0.99 7.41
N ILE A 141 -2.38 -0.08 7.09
CA ILE A 141 -2.46 0.47 5.73
C ILE A 141 -1.19 1.26 5.39
N VAL A 142 -0.78 1.13 4.13
CA VAL A 142 0.21 1.97 3.45
C VAL A 142 -0.44 2.52 2.20
N PHE A 143 -0.04 3.70 1.77
CA PHE A 143 -0.65 4.31 0.59
C PHE A 143 0.29 5.29 -0.11
N HIS A 144 0.10 5.39 -1.42
CA HIS A 144 0.79 6.33 -2.29
C HIS A 144 -0.22 7.03 -3.20
N ALA A 145 -0.08 8.33 -3.39
CA ALA A 145 -0.87 9.07 -4.36
C ALA A 145 -0.02 9.41 -5.58
N TYR A 146 -0.49 8.94 -6.73
CA TYR A 146 0.13 9.15 -8.03
C TYR A 146 -0.71 10.06 -8.89
N THR A 147 -0.06 10.79 -9.77
CA THR A 147 -0.71 11.60 -10.80
C THR A 147 0.06 11.54 -12.10
N PHE A 148 -0.58 11.92 -13.19
CA PHE A 148 0.05 11.94 -14.49
C PHE A 148 1.31 12.83 -14.53
N GLY A 149 2.38 12.30 -15.10
CA GLY A 149 3.58 13.05 -15.44
C GLY A 149 4.69 13.08 -14.39
N THR A 150 4.55 12.39 -13.25
CA THR A 150 5.62 12.34 -12.23
C THR A 150 6.50 11.11 -12.30
N GLY A 151 5.92 9.93 -12.58
CA GLY A 151 6.63 8.66 -12.48
C GLY A 151 6.89 8.18 -11.05
N GLU A 152 6.81 9.08 -10.09
CA GLU A 152 6.99 8.87 -8.66
C GLU A 152 5.76 9.34 -7.89
N PRO A 153 5.47 8.80 -6.70
CA PRO A 153 4.34 9.26 -5.91
C PRO A 153 4.55 10.71 -5.46
N VAL A 154 3.45 11.47 -5.47
CA VAL A 154 3.40 12.84 -4.93
C VAL A 154 3.25 12.80 -3.41
N ILE A 155 2.48 11.84 -2.90
CA ILE A 155 2.21 11.63 -1.47
C ILE A 155 2.50 10.18 -1.14
N GLY A 156 3.15 9.95 0.01
CA GLY A 156 3.35 8.63 0.58
C GLY A 156 3.09 8.61 2.08
N GLY A 157 2.51 7.54 2.59
CA GLY A 157 2.19 7.44 4.00
C GLY A 157 1.68 6.07 4.44
N GLY A 158 1.33 5.97 5.73
CA GLY A 158 0.81 4.72 6.28
C GLY A 158 0.62 4.77 7.78
N ARG A 159 0.19 3.65 8.36
CA ARG A 159 -0.03 3.43 9.78
C ARG A 159 1.20 2.85 10.45
N TYR A 160 1.63 3.44 11.57
CA TYR A 160 2.86 3.06 12.28
C TYR A 160 2.65 3.07 13.82
N ASP A 161 1.76 2.21 14.28
CA ASP A 161 1.29 2.20 15.68
C ASP A 161 2.39 1.85 16.71
N LYS A 162 3.47 1.19 16.30
CA LYS A 162 4.58 0.80 17.20
C LYS A 162 5.72 1.81 17.24
N LEU A 163 5.85 2.69 16.25
CA LEU A 163 7.00 3.58 16.12
C LEU A 163 7.09 4.58 17.29
N VAL A 164 5.95 5.17 17.67
CA VAL A 164 5.89 6.19 18.72
C VAL A 164 6.32 5.61 20.09
N GLY A 165 6.04 4.32 20.31
CA GLY A 165 6.43 3.60 21.54
C GLY A 165 7.94 3.55 21.78
N GLN A 166 8.76 3.62 20.73
CA GLN A 166 10.23 3.67 20.86
C GLN A 166 10.73 4.97 21.51
N PHE A 167 9.92 6.02 21.52
CA PHE A 167 10.22 7.33 22.09
C PHE A 167 9.43 7.62 23.37
N GLY A 168 8.69 6.65 23.91
CA GLY A 168 7.90 6.84 25.14
C GLY A 168 6.68 5.92 25.20
N ARG A 169 5.47 6.50 25.33
CA ARG A 169 4.23 5.72 25.39
C ARG A 169 3.80 5.24 24.02
N GLU A 170 3.43 3.98 23.93
CA GLU A 170 2.79 3.44 22.72
C GLU A 170 1.51 4.22 22.39
N LYS A 171 1.42 4.66 21.16
CA LYS A 171 0.23 5.32 20.59
C LYS A 171 0.08 4.92 19.15
N ALA A 172 -1.14 4.55 18.76
CA ALA A 172 -1.50 4.37 17.38
C ALA A 172 -1.26 5.67 16.60
N ALA A 173 -0.58 5.57 15.46
CA ALA A 173 -0.27 6.71 14.63
C ALA A 173 -0.43 6.36 13.14
N ILE A 174 -0.88 7.35 12.38
CA ILE A 174 -0.97 7.31 10.93
C ILE A 174 -0.67 8.71 10.39
N GLY A 175 0.03 8.80 9.27
CA GLY A 175 0.37 10.07 8.67
C GLY A 175 0.89 9.90 7.24
N PHE A 176 1.19 11.03 6.60
CA PHE A 176 1.75 11.06 5.26
C PHE A 176 2.71 12.24 5.08
N SER A 177 3.51 12.17 4.04
CA SER A 177 4.35 13.26 3.55
C SER A 177 4.02 13.60 2.10
N ILE A 178 4.23 14.85 1.72
CA ILE A 178 4.10 15.34 0.34
C ILE A 178 5.51 15.62 -0.18
N THR A 179 5.86 15.02 -1.31
CA THR A 179 7.10 15.33 -2.02
C THR A 179 6.88 16.56 -2.87
N LEU A 180 7.39 17.69 -2.38
CA LEU A 180 7.11 19.00 -3.00
C LEU A 180 7.63 19.07 -4.44
N ASP A 181 8.79 18.51 -4.73
CA ASP A 181 9.35 18.47 -6.08
C ASP A 181 8.46 17.70 -7.06
N SER A 182 7.93 16.53 -6.63
CA SER A 182 6.97 15.75 -7.42
C SER A 182 5.66 16.51 -7.64
N LEU A 183 5.14 17.18 -6.61
CA LEU A 183 3.94 18.01 -6.72
C LEU A 183 4.14 19.17 -7.70
N MET A 184 5.25 19.88 -7.59
CA MET A 184 5.55 21.01 -8.48
C MET A 184 5.78 20.56 -9.93
N ALA A 185 6.41 19.42 -10.13
CA ALA A 185 6.57 18.81 -11.45
C ALA A 185 5.21 18.45 -12.07
N ALA A 186 4.29 17.84 -11.29
CA ALA A 186 2.94 17.51 -11.72
C ALA A 186 2.15 18.77 -12.14
N ILE A 187 2.11 19.77 -11.28
CA ILE A 187 1.43 21.05 -11.54
C ILE A 187 1.95 21.69 -12.82
N THR A 188 3.27 21.70 -13.03
CA THR A 188 3.90 22.30 -14.21
C THR A 188 3.57 21.52 -15.48
N ARG A 189 3.66 20.18 -15.44
CA ARG A 189 3.39 19.33 -16.61
C ARG A 189 1.91 19.31 -17.02
N GLN A 190 1.01 19.44 -16.05
CA GLN A 190 -0.42 19.50 -16.28
C GLN A 190 -0.92 20.92 -16.61
N ASN A 191 -0.03 21.91 -16.68
CA ASN A 191 -0.35 23.33 -16.94
C ASN A 191 -1.41 23.90 -15.99
N ILE A 192 -1.36 23.49 -14.71
CA ILE A 192 -2.30 23.99 -13.70
C ILE A 192 -1.93 25.45 -13.37
N ASP A 193 -2.93 26.33 -13.41
CA ASP A 193 -2.75 27.73 -13.05
C ASP A 193 -2.34 27.86 -11.58
N LYS A 194 -1.24 28.56 -11.34
CA LYS A 194 -0.66 28.80 -10.02
C LYS A 194 -1.04 30.16 -9.44
N SER A 195 -1.95 30.88 -10.10
CA SER A 195 -2.38 32.18 -9.61
C SER A 195 -3.02 32.03 -8.24
N PRO A 196 -2.54 32.75 -7.21
CA PRO A 196 -3.22 32.72 -5.91
C PRO A 196 -4.63 33.30 -6.05
N THR A 197 -5.61 32.54 -5.60
CA THR A 197 -7.00 33.00 -5.47
C THR A 197 -7.16 33.91 -4.26
#